data_cc45b26a28fa7cc213f22a68b7b3a08e
#
_entry.id   cc45b26a28fa7cc213f22a68b7b3a08e
#
_cell.length_a   1.000
_cell.length_b   1.000
_cell.length_c   1.000
_cell.angle_alpha   90.00
_cell.angle_beta   90.00
_cell.angle_gamma   90.00
#
_symmetry.space_group_name_H-M   'P 1'
#
loop_
_entity.id
_entity.type
_entity.pdbx_description
1 polymer ?
#
loop_
_entity_poly.entity_id
_entity_poly.type
_entity_poly.pdbx_seq_one_letter_code
_entity_poly.pdbx_strand_id
1 'polypeptide(L)'
;MADIFSKIKETFLGKGDISEDASDYVEIDSNADKLPRNKIIVRPFFIEDFADIKPALDALREGTTICLINIRPLKEKDIIEVKRAVSKLKKTCDAVEGDIAGFGEDWIVVTPSFAQIHRSTQATPVSQEGNMN
;
A
#
# COMPACT_ATOMS: atom_id res chain seq x y z
N MET A 1 4.44 13.60 18.67
CA MET A 1 4.32 13.16 17.78
C MET A 1 3.87 13.90 16.67
N ALA A 2 2.85 14.41 16.66
CA ALA A 2 2.42 15.20 15.65
C ALA A 2 3.44 16.20 15.37
N ASP A 3 4.24 16.46 16.27
CA ASP A 3 5.20 17.40 16.07
C ASP A 3 6.06 17.13 14.95
N ILE A 4 6.45 15.97 14.73
CA ILE A 4 7.32 15.67 13.67
C ILE A 4 6.71 16.01 12.36
N PHE A 5 5.48 15.65 12.15
CA PHE A 5 4.86 16.00 10.95
C PHE A 5 4.71 17.49 10.83
N SER A 6 4.40 18.16 11.85
CA SER A 6 4.27 19.56 11.81
C SER A 6 5.55 20.17 11.39
N LYS A 7 6.63 19.72 11.96
CA LYS A 7 7.87 20.26 11.63
C LYS A 7 8.21 20.00 10.22
N ILE A 8 7.97 18.86 9.72
CA ILE A 8 8.28 18.59 8.38
C ILE A 8 7.46 19.48 7.48
N LYS A 9 6.22 19.67 7.78
CA LYS A 9 5.44 20.54 7.03
C LYS A 9 5.95 21.91 7.06
N GLU A 10 6.29 22.38 8.17
CA GLU A 10 6.81 23.68 8.26
C GLU A 10 8.06 23.82 7.48
N THR A 11 8.90 22.89 7.51
CA THR A 11 10.14 22.97 6.81
C THR A 11 9.87 23.09 5.34
N PHE A 12 9.00 22.30 4.82
CA PHE A 12 8.69 22.40 3.48
C PHE A 12 8.00 23.66 3.16
N LEU A 13 7.02 24.03 3.84
CA LEU A 13 6.35 25.23 3.54
C LEU A 13 7.16 26.40 3.85
N GLY A 14 8.00 26.26 4.73
CA GLY A 14 8.77 27.36 5.12
C GLY A 14 9.49 27.91 3.99
N LYS A 15 9.89 27.13 3.13
CA LYS A 15 10.64 27.59 2.16
C LYS A 15 9.79 28.32 1.44
N GLY A 16 8.90 28.30 1.64
CA GLY A 16 8.04 28.85 1.13
C GLY A 16 7.52 29.49 0.26
N ASP A 17 7.86 30.25 0.12
CA ASP A 17 7.40 30.90 -0.83
C ASP A 17 6.51 30.25 -1.66
N ILE A 18 6.67 29.32 -1.87
CA ILE A 18 5.90 28.69 -2.70
C ILE A 18 4.69 28.70 -2.31
N SER A 19 4.73 28.76 -1.47
CA SER A 19 3.69 28.64 -1.03
C SER A 19 2.42 28.69 -1.35
N GLU A 20 1.98 29.52 -1.62
CA GLU A 20 0.73 29.61 -1.78
C GLU A 20 0.17 28.50 -2.45
N ASP A 21 0.31 28.36 -3.47
CA ASP A 21 -0.30 27.34 -4.12
C ASP A 21 0.17 26.13 -3.66
N ALA A 22 1.21 26.10 -3.35
CA ALA A 22 1.65 24.89 -2.97
C ALA A 22 0.91 24.39 -1.95
N SER A 23 0.33 25.15 -1.37
CA SER A 23 -0.32 24.65 -0.31
C SER A 23 -0.83 23.37 -0.62
N ASP A 24 -1.22 23.15 -1.66
CA ASP A 24 -1.77 21.98 -1.86
C ASP A 24 -0.87 20.97 -1.94
N TYR A 25 0.03 21.02 -2.31
CA TYR A 25 0.74 19.92 -2.33
C TYR A 25 1.83 20.03 -3.00
N VAL A 26 2.15 20.04 -3.21
CA VAL A 26 3.23 20.04 -3.58
C VAL A 26 3.69 19.77 -4.63
N GLU A 27 3.47 19.69 -5.11
CA GLU A 27 3.80 19.46 -6.00
C GLU A 27 4.91 19.69 -6.53
N ILE A 28 5.38 19.77 -6.32
CA ILE A 28 6.52 19.84 -6.69
C ILE A 28 6.68 19.34 -7.89
N ASP A 29 6.19 18.66 -8.19
CA ASP A 29 6.37 18.07 -9.24
C ASP A 29 5.72 18.51 -10.29
N SER A 30 5.79 19.43 -10.51
CA SER A 30 5.19 19.81 -11.56
C SER A 30 5.52 19.01 -12.68
N ASN A 31 6.51 18.45 -12.76
CA ASN A 31 6.74 17.66 -13.83
C ASN A 31 6.04 16.47 -13.75
N ALA A 32 5.39 16.24 -12.80
CA ALA A 32 4.70 15.05 -12.70
C ALA A 32 3.92 14.80 -13.91
N ASP A 33 3.42 15.81 -14.46
CA ASP A 33 2.62 15.52 -15.52
C ASP A 33 3.39 15.08 -16.67
N LYS A 34 4.52 15.43 -16.81
CA LYS A 34 5.22 14.95 -17.86
C LYS A 34 5.76 13.69 -17.57
N LEU A 35 5.66 13.16 -16.44
CA LEU A 35 6.17 11.96 -16.13
C LEU A 35 5.65 10.88 -16.78
N PRO A 36 6.27 10.02 -17.00
CA PRO A 36 5.88 8.93 -17.68
C PRO A 36 5.05 8.06 -17.07
N ARG A 37 4.55 7.27 -17.76
CA ARG A 37 3.76 6.41 -17.25
C ARG A 37 4.40 5.33 -16.55
N ASN A 38 5.60 5.19 -16.48
CA ASN A 38 6.11 4.10 -15.72
C ASN A 38 6.34 4.51 -14.32
N LYS A 39 5.72 5.53 -13.84
CA LYS A 39 5.90 5.87 -12.49
C LYS A 39 5.24 4.83 -11.63
N ILE A 40 5.85 4.44 -10.54
CA ILE A 40 5.30 3.48 -9.60
C ILE A 40 4.48 4.20 -8.58
N ILE A 41 3.29 3.68 -8.31
CA ILE A 41 2.41 4.31 -7.36
C ILE A 41 2.25 3.45 -6.13
N VAL A 42 2.26 4.05 -4.96
CA VAL A 42 2.02 3.32 -3.72
C VAL A 42 0.68 3.82 -3.22
N ARG A 43 -0.28 2.94 -3.08
CA ARG A 43 -1.60 3.34 -2.65
C ARG A 43 -2.06 2.59 -1.42
N PRO A 44 -2.58 3.28 -0.43
CA PRO A 44 -3.12 2.62 0.74
C PRO A 44 -4.59 2.33 0.53
N PHE A 45 -5.06 1.26 1.10
CA PHE A 45 -6.46 0.88 1.01
C PHE A 45 -6.92 0.45 2.40
N PHE A 46 -8.12 0.84 2.78
CA PHE A 46 -8.67 0.39 4.05
C PHE A 46 -9.89 -0.44 3.74
N ILE A 47 -9.91 -1.65 4.24
CA ILE A 47 -10.94 -2.60 3.87
C ILE A 47 -11.92 -2.77 5.01
N GLU A 48 -13.15 -2.33 4.79
CA GLU A 48 -14.17 -2.51 5.78
C GLU A 48 -15.10 -3.62 5.40
N ASP A 49 -15.26 -3.88 4.13
CA ASP A 49 -16.07 -4.97 3.67
C ASP A 49 -15.30 -5.72 2.63
N PHE A 50 -15.66 -6.94 2.40
CA PHE A 50 -14.92 -7.73 1.43
C PHE A 50 -14.89 -7.01 0.07
N ALA A 51 -15.97 -6.38 -0.30
CA ALA A 51 -16.00 -5.73 -1.59
C ALA A 51 -14.98 -4.63 -1.74
N ASP A 52 -14.49 -4.11 -0.64
CA ASP A 52 -13.54 -3.03 -0.70
C ASP A 52 -12.20 -3.45 -1.27
N ILE A 53 -11.96 -4.74 -1.46
CA ILE A 53 -10.67 -5.12 -2.00
C ILE A 53 -10.67 -4.96 -3.51
N LYS A 54 -11.82 -4.78 -4.13
CA LYS A 54 -11.84 -4.67 -5.56
C LYS A 54 -10.96 -3.59 -6.13
N PRO A 55 -10.95 -2.39 -5.62
CA PRO A 55 -10.04 -1.39 -6.17
C PRO A 55 -8.58 -1.80 -6.06
N ALA A 56 -8.25 -2.52 -4.99
CA ALA A 56 -6.88 -2.97 -4.82
C ALA A 56 -6.55 -4.04 -5.86
N LEU A 57 -7.51 -4.92 -6.13
CA LEU A 57 -7.25 -5.94 -7.11
C LEU A 57 -7.09 -5.31 -8.50
N ASP A 58 -7.89 -4.31 -8.78
CA ASP A 58 -7.78 -3.66 -10.06
C ASP A 58 -6.44 -2.94 -10.18
N ALA A 59 -6.01 -2.31 -9.10
CA ALA A 59 -4.73 -1.62 -9.12
C ALA A 59 -3.59 -2.60 -9.36
N LEU A 60 -3.69 -3.79 -8.77
CA LEU A 60 -2.65 -4.76 -8.97
C LEU A 60 -2.60 -5.23 -10.42
N ARG A 61 -3.76 -5.36 -11.02
CA ARG A 61 -3.77 -5.81 -12.39
C ARG A 61 -3.24 -4.77 -13.34
N GLU A 62 -3.27 -3.52 -12.94
CA GLU A 62 -2.71 -2.49 -13.79
C GLU A 62 -1.22 -2.58 -13.84
N GLY A 63 -0.62 -3.15 -12.84
CA GLY A 63 0.81 -3.41 -12.90
C GLY A 63 1.77 -2.33 -12.47
N THR A 64 1.29 -1.21 -12.01
CA THR A 64 2.20 -0.16 -11.58
C THR A 64 1.97 0.26 -10.14
N THR A 65 1.11 -0.43 -9.42
CA THR A 65 0.75 0.01 -8.08
C THR A 65 1.18 -0.98 -7.02
N ILE A 66 1.77 -0.45 -5.97
CA ILE A 66 2.08 -1.24 -4.80
C ILE A 66 0.98 -0.94 -3.82
N CYS A 67 0.27 -1.96 -3.37
CA CYS A 67 -0.88 -1.76 -2.50
C CYS A 67 -0.56 -2.00 -1.04
N LEU A 68 -0.93 -1.05 -0.20
CA LEU A 68 -0.76 -1.21 1.23
C LEU A 68 -2.17 -1.35 1.78
N ILE A 69 -2.53 -2.53 2.21
CA ILE A 69 -3.90 -2.82 2.57
C ILE A 69 -4.07 -3.01 4.05
N ASN A 70 -4.94 -2.19 4.64
CA ASN A 70 -5.20 -2.29 6.06
C ASN A 70 -6.48 -3.08 6.24
N ILE A 71 -6.42 -4.21 6.92
CA ILE A 71 -7.58 -5.05 7.06
C ILE A 71 -8.21 -4.94 8.44
N ARG A 72 -7.72 -4.02 9.27
CA ARG A 72 -8.24 -3.95 10.60
C ARG A 72 -9.75 -3.75 10.69
N PRO A 73 -10.33 -2.85 9.91
CA PRO A 73 -11.75 -2.68 10.04
C PRO A 73 -12.53 -3.96 9.72
N LEU A 74 -12.09 -4.69 8.71
CA LEU A 74 -12.76 -5.91 8.35
C LEU A 74 -12.51 -6.97 9.43
N LYS A 75 -11.31 -6.99 9.97
CA LYS A 75 -10.97 -7.95 10.96
C LYS A 75 -11.84 -7.79 12.20
N GLU A 76 -12.16 -6.57 12.55
CA GLU A 76 -12.98 -6.35 13.71
C GLU A 76 -14.42 -6.69 13.42
N LYS A 77 -14.80 -6.79 12.17
CA LYS A 77 -16.13 -7.06 11.84
C LYS A 77 -16.37 -8.52 11.53
N ASP A 78 -15.53 -9.17 10.79
CA ASP A 78 -15.76 -10.52 10.40
C ASP A 78 -14.47 -11.18 9.96
N ILE A 79 -13.92 -12.01 10.83
CA ILE A 79 -12.63 -12.61 10.55
C ILE A 79 -12.73 -13.59 9.38
N ILE A 80 -13.90 -14.13 9.12
CA ILE A 80 -14.01 -15.03 8.01
C ILE A 80 -13.91 -14.28 6.71
N GLU A 81 -14.43 -13.06 6.68
CA GLU A 81 -14.31 -12.29 5.48
C GLU A 81 -12.86 -11.87 5.25
N VAL A 82 -12.11 -11.74 6.32
CA VAL A 82 -10.71 -11.42 6.18
C VAL A 82 -10.01 -12.53 5.44
N LYS A 83 -10.34 -13.78 5.78
CA LYS A 83 -9.70 -14.87 5.12
C LYS A 83 -10.06 -14.92 3.66
N ARG A 84 -11.30 -14.59 3.34
CA ARG A 84 -11.68 -14.55 1.96
C ARG A 84 -10.93 -13.47 1.22
N ALA A 85 -10.80 -12.31 1.83
CA ALA A 85 -10.13 -11.20 1.20
C ALA A 85 -8.66 -11.54 0.96
N VAL A 86 -8.02 -12.11 1.96
CA VAL A 86 -6.60 -12.43 1.82
C VAL A 86 -6.41 -13.48 0.74
N SER A 87 -7.31 -14.43 0.69
CA SER A 87 -7.21 -15.47 -0.29
C SER A 87 -7.33 -14.88 -1.71
N LYS A 88 -8.25 -13.94 -1.87
CA LYS A 88 -8.43 -13.36 -3.16
C LYS A 88 -7.21 -12.51 -3.54
N LEU A 89 -6.66 -11.80 -2.57
CA LEU A 89 -5.49 -11.00 -2.84
C LEU A 89 -4.33 -11.91 -3.26
N LYS A 90 -4.18 -13.04 -2.59
CA LYS A 90 -3.11 -13.93 -2.94
C LYS A 90 -3.29 -14.49 -4.33
N LYS A 91 -4.50 -14.86 -4.69
CA LYS A 91 -4.70 -15.38 -6.00
C LYS A 91 -4.42 -14.36 -7.08
N THR A 92 -4.83 -13.13 -6.85
CA THR A 92 -4.57 -12.10 -7.82
C THR A 92 -3.08 -11.81 -7.89
N CYS A 93 -2.44 -11.82 -6.73
CA CYS A 93 -1.02 -11.56 -6.67
C CYS A 93 -0.29 -12.63 -7.48
N ASP A 94 -0.68 -13.89 -7.34
CA ASP A 94 -0.02 -14.93 -8.09
C ASP A 94 -0.28 -14.75 -9.58
N ALA A 95 -1.47 -14.36 -9.93
CA ALA A 95 -1.78 -14.20 -11.33
C ALA A 95 -0.95 -13.12 -11.99
N VAL A 96 -0.59 -12.08 -11.25
CA VAL A 96 0.22 -11.04 -11.82
C VAL A 96 1.69 -11.25 -11.49
N GLU A 97 2.02 -12.38 -10.90
CA GLU A 97 3.39 -12.70 -10.56
C GLU A 97 3.99 -11.68 -9.62
N GLY A 98 3.21 -11.20 -8.70
CA GLY A 98 3.68 -10.24 -7.73
C GLY A 98 4.12 -10.87 -6.44
N ASP A 99 4.18 -10.08 -5.40
CA ASP A 99 4.64 -10.57 -4.10
C ASP A 99 3.67 -10.06 -3.06
N ILE A 100 3.49 -10.78 -1.97
CA ILE A 100 2.55 -10.38 -0.94
C ILE A 100 3.08 -10.77 0.42
N ALA A 101 2.93 -9.91 1.39
CA ALA A 101 3.39 -10.19 2.75
C ALA A 101 2.60 -9.35 3.72
N GLY A 102 2.45 -9.84 4.94
CA GLY A 102 1.77 -9.08 5.96
C GLY A 102 2.78 -8.45 6.86
N PHE A 103 2.46 -7.32 7.46
CA PHE A 103 3.35 -6.74 8.43
C PHE A 103 2.50 -6.10 9.51
N GLY A 104 2.96 -6.14 10.71
CA GLY A 104 2.17 -5.72 11.83
C GLY A 104 1.05 -6.70 11.94
N GLU A 105 -0.05 -6.28 12.44
CA GLU A 105 -1.14 -7.18 12.56
C GLU A 105 -2.25 -6.84 11.63
N ASP A 106 -2.20 -5.70 11.04
CA ASP A 106 -3.31 -5.23 10.27
C ASP A 106 -2.99 -4.87 8.83
N TRP A 107 -1.77 -4.94 8.45
CA TRP A 107 -1.40 -4.50 7.11
C TRP A 107 -0.88 -5.60 6.21
N ILE A 108 -1.19 -5.50 4.95
CA ILE A 108 -0.71 -6.42 3.95
C ILE A 108 -0.17 -5.59 2.82
N VAL A 109 1.01 -5.91 2.34
CA VAL A 109 1.56 -5.19 1.21
C VAL A 109 1.55 -6.14 0.03
N VAL A 110 1.11 -5.68 -1.11
CA VAL A 110 1.07 -6.50 -2.31
C VAL A 110 1.70 -5.72 -3.43
N THR A 111 2.60 -6.34 -4.15
CA THR A 111 3.30 -5.65 -5.23
C THR A 111 3.08 -6.35 -6.54
N PRO A 112 3.19 -5.62 -7.63
CA PRO A 112 3.12 -6.25 -8.94
C PRO A 112 4.46 -6.87 -9.27
N SER A 113 4.58 -7.41 -10.44
CA SER A 113 5.75 -8.21 -10.77
C SER A 113 7.07 -7.46 -10.79
N PHE A 114 7.03 -6.16 -10.93
CA PHE A 114 8.31 -5.45 -11.01
C PHE A 114 8.92 -5.21 -9.64
N ALA A 115 8.25 -5.53 -8.56
CA ALA A 115 8.78 -5.25 -7.24
C ALA A 115 8.73 -6.49 -6.36
N GLN A 116 9.61 -6.53 -5.41
CA GLN A 116 9.67 -7.66 -4.54
C GLN A 116 9.72 -7.15 -3.13
N ILE A 117 9.14 -7.84 -2.18
CA ILE A 117 9.13 -7.40 -0.81
C ILE A 117 10.32 -7.97 -0.08
N HIS A 118 11.09 -7.10 0.52
CA HIS A 118 12.25 -7.56 1.28
C HIS A 118 11.75 -8.20 2.56
N ARG A 119 12.25 -9.38 2.87
CA ARG A 119 11.85 -10.03 4.09
C ARG A 119 13.05 -10.22 4.98
N SER A 120 12.88 -9.87 6.23
CA SER A 120 13.95 -10.07 7.17
C SER A 120 13.51 -11.17 8.07
N THR A 121 14.31 -11.51 9.02
CA THR A 121 13.94 -12.59 9.91
C THR A 121 12.75 -12.20 10.68
N GLN A 122 12.43 -10.91 10.79
CA GLN A 122 11.30 -10.59 11.51
C GLN A 122 10.08 -10.62 10.69
N ALA A 123 10.15 -10.69 9.42
CA ALA A 123 8.98 -10.69 8.61
C ALA A 123 8.46 -12.10 8.51
N THR A 124 7.20 -12.28 8.58
CA THR A 124 6.64 -13.59 8.53
C THR A 124 5.93 -13.77 7.23
N PRO A 125 6.29 -14.70 6.47
CA PRO A 125 5.63 -14.92 5.21
C PRO A 125 4.21 -15.32 5.45
N VAL A 126 3.36 -14.84 4.63
CA VAL A 126 2.01 -15.11 4.81
C VAL A 126 1.70 -16.57 4.78
N SER A 127 2.41 -17.31 4.08
CA SER A 127 2.07 -18.67 4.06
C SER A 127 2.95 -19.53 4.76
N GLN A 128 3.78 -19.08 5.50
CA GLN A 128 4.63 -19.86 6.09
C GLN A 128 4.31 -20.80 7.00
N GLU A 129 3.53 -20.57 7.67
CA GLU A 129 3.25 -21.45 8.63
C GLU A 129 3.43 -22.77 8.26
N GLY A 130 3.10 -23.09 7.36
CA GLY A 130 3.18 -24.39 7.09
C GLY A 130 4.47 -24.97 7.21
N ASN A 131 5.28 -24.44 6.89
CA ASN A 131 6.38 -25.09 6.86
C ASN A 131 7.28 -24.89 7.83
N MET A 132 7.11 -24.50 8.45
CA MET A 132 7.87 -24.38 9.35
C MET A 132 8.39 -25.36 9.84
N ASN A 133 8.33 -25.89 9.83
CA ASN A 133 8.74 -26.91 10.40
C ASN A 133 9.51 -27.26 10.31
#